data_be8d37cb4df651c0f4ea50eae5531a10
#
_entry.id   be8d37cb4df651c0f4ea50eae5531a10
#
_cell.length_a   1.000
_cell.length_b   1.000
_cell.length_c   1.000
_cell.angle_alpha   90.00
_cell.angle_beta   90.00
_cell.angle_gamma   90.00
#
_symmetry.space_group_name_H-M   'P 1'
#
loop_
_entity.id
_entity.type
_entity.pdbx_description
1 polymer ?
#
loop_
_entity_poly.entity_id
_entity_poly.type
_entity_poly.pdbx_seq_one_letter_code
_entity_poly.pdbx_strand_id
1 'polypeptide(L)'
;ADPNSEQVLLEFEQPYSNHNGGDLHFDPFGYLNIASGDGGSGGDPQDRGQSTTTLLGKLRRINVDPPPPGCGLPPAKGPDCNISGGANYSIPPGNAFNDGAGGAGCDEIFALGVRNPWRFTFDRATGAIWIADVGQNMYEEINYLSPGSSGGINLGWRCFEGTEPYNSSNCNRVYLPPVHTYSHATSGCSVTGGRVYRGLRSPHLQ
;
A
#
# COMPACT_ATOMS: atom_id res chain seq x y z
N ALA A 1 -16.86 23.06 -4.10
CA ALA A 1 -16.83 21.88 -4.98
C ALA A 1 -18.21 21.70 -5.61
N ASP A 2 -18.27 21.30 -6.88
CA ASP A 2 -19.52 20.93 -7.55
C ASP A 2 -19.96 19.54 -7.04
N PRO A 3 -21.14 19.40 -6.41
CA PRO A 3 -21.60 18.11 -5.91
C PRO A 3 -21.88 17.07 -7.03
N ASN A 4 -21.97 17.52 -8.29
CA ASN A 4 -22.18 16.66 -9.44
C ASN A 4 -20.86 16.21 -10.12
N SER A 5 -19.71 16.58 -9.56
CA SER A 5 -18.39 16.23 -10.08
C SER A 5 -17.77 15.00 -9.41
N GLU A 6 -18.52 14.30 -8.57
CA GLU A 6 -18.05 13.07 -7.94
C GLU A 6 -17.75 11.99 -8.99
N GLN A 7 -16.58 11.40 -8.89
CA GLN A 7 -16.14 10.30 -9.73
C GLN A 7 -15.54 9.19 -8.89
N VAL A 8 -16.18 8.03 -8.90
CA VAL A 8 -15.67 6.84 -8.22
C VAL A 8 -14.46 6.31 -9.00
N LEU A 9 -13.30 6.19 -8.32
CA LEU A 9 -12.08 5.62 -8.88
C LEU A 9 -11.97 4.12 -8.57
N LEU A 10 -12.12 3.76 -7.30
CA LEU A 10 -11.98 2.40 -6.81
C LEU A 10 -13.05 2.11 -5.76
N GLU A 11 -13.70 0.96 -5.88
CA GLU A 11 -14.63 0.44 -4.89
C GLU A 11 -14.32 -1.04 -4.66
N PHE A 12 -14.14 -1.45 -3.41
CA PHE A 12 -13.87 -2.83 -3.02
C PHE A 12 -14.42 -3.11 -1.62
N GLU A 13 -14.78 -4.36 -1.39
CA GLU A 13 -15.34 -4.78 -0.11
C GLU A 13 -14.33 -4.73 1.03
N GLN A 14 -14.78 -4.24 2.18
CA GLN A 14 -14.10 -4.32 3.48
C GLN A 14 -14.86 -5.35 4.35
N PRO A 15 -14.39 -6.60 4.44
CA PRO A 15 -15.17 -7.69 5.01
C PRO A 15 -15.32 -7.64 6.52
N TYR A 16 -14.44 -6.89 7.21
CA TYR A 16 -14.47 -6.71 8.64
C TYR A 16 -14.42 -5.21 9.01
N SER A 17 -14.79 -4.91 10.25
CA SER A 17 -14.86 -3.52 10.74
C SER A 17 -13.50 -2.92 11.11
N ASN A 18 -12.42 -3.66 11.00
CA ASN A 18 -11.07 -3.26 11.36
C ASN A 18 -10.07 -3.47 10.20
N HIS A 19 -8.85 -2.96 10.35
CA HIS A 19 -7.77 -2.98 9.36
C HIS A 19 -8.16 -2.38 8.00
N ASN A 20 -8.88 -1.28 8.04
CA ASN A 20 -9.32 -0.62 6.81
C ASN A 20 -8.24 0.27 6.19
N GLY A 21 -7.18 0.60 6.94
CA GLY A 21 -6.13 1.50 6.47
C GLY A 21 -6.69 2.90 6.16
N GLY A 22 -6.31 3.47 5.02
CA GLY A 22 -7.05 4.58 4.45
C GLY A 22 -6.28 5.87 4.20
N ASP A 23 -4.97 5.88 4.24
CA ASP A 23 -4.18 7.06 3.88
C ASP A 23 -3.97 7.16 2.37
N LEU A 24 -3.90 8.39 1.86
CA LEU A 24 -3.84 8.73 0.44
C LEU A 24 -2.79 9.80 0.22
N HIS A 25 -1.85 9.56 -0.69
CA HIS A 25 -0.85 10.55 -1.08
C HIS A 25 -0.53 10.48 -2.56
N PHE A 26 -0.32 11.64 -3.18
CA PHE A 26 0.34 11.72 -4.47
C PHE A 26 1.84 11.55 -4.30
N ASP A 27 2.43 10.73 -5.16
CA ASP A 27 3.88 10.61 -5.24
C ASP A 27 4.51 11.80 -6.01
N PRO A 28 5.85 11.90 -6.05
CA PRO A 28 6.52 12.98 -6.80
C PRO A 28 6.25 12.98 -8.30
N PHE A 29 5.71 11.89 -8.85
CA PHE A 29 5.36 11.76 -10.27
C PHE A 29 3.89 12.09 -10.55
N GLY A 30 3.10 12.40 -9.52
CA GLY A 30 1.68 12.71 -9.63
C GLY A 30 0.74 11.50 -9.57
N TYR A 31 1.24 10.31 -9.28
CA TYR A 31 0.39 9.12 -9.13
C TYR A 31 -0.20 9.05 -7.74
N LEU A 32 -1.48 8.69 -7.66
CA LEU A 32 -2.18 8.51 -6.39
C LEU A 32 -1.83 7.15 -5.77
N ASN A 33 -1.28 7.21 -4.57
CA ASN A 33 -0.99 6.03 -3.76
C ASN A 33 -2.05 5.89 -2.66
N ILE A 34 -2.55 4.67 -2.46
CA ILE A 34 -3.69 4.36 -1.59
C ILE A 34 -3.31 3.17 -0.72
N ALA A 35 -3.29 3.34 0.60
CA ALA A 35 -3.06 2.26 1.55
C ALA A 35 -4.38 1.57 1.93
N SER A 36 -4.37 0.24 2.03
CA SER A 36 -5.46 -0.54 2.63
C SER A 36 -4.91 -1.68 3.46
N GLY A 37 -5.54 -1.92 4.61
CA GLY A 37 -5.24 -3.08 5.43
C GLY A 37 -5.71 -4.40 4.80
N ASP A 38 -5.41 -5.51 5.48
CA ASP A 38 -5.76 -6.87 5.06
C ASP A 38 -7.28 -7.16 5.11
N GLY A 39 -8.07 -6.16 5.49
CA GLY A 39 -9.53 -6.23 5.58
C GLY A 39 -10.03 -6.75 6.90
N GLY A 40 -9.13 -7.02 7.87
CA GLY A 40 -9.50 -7.28 9.25
C GLY A 40 -9.49 -8.74 9.69
N SER A 41 -10.01 -8.96 10.89
CA SER A 41 -9.87 -10.17 11.69
C SER A 41 -8.44 -10.35 12.25
N GLY A 42 -8.24 -11.36 13.12
CA GLY A 42 -6.91 -11.69 13.64
C GLY A 42 -6.15 -12.60 12.69
N GLY A 43 -4.88 -12.25 12.40
CA GLY A 43 -3.96 -13.10 11.66
C GLY A 43 -4.26 -13.30 10.18
N ASP A 44 -5.02 -12.41 9.56
CA ASP A 44 -5.37 -12.44 8.13
C ASP A 44 -5.80 -13.85 7.66
N PRO A 45 -6.97 -14.34 8.10
CA PRO A 45 -7.38 -15.74 7.89
C PRO A 45 -7.57 -16.10 6.41
N GLN A 46 -7.70 -15.13 5.52
CA GLN A 46 -7.83 -15.32 4.08
C GLN A 46 -6.54 -15.06 3.30
N ASP A 47 -5.41 -14.82 3.99
CA ASP A 47 -4.10 -14.61 3.37
C ASP A 47 -4.08 -13.44 2.36
N ARG A 48 -4.84 -12.40 2.64
CA ARG A 48 -4.99 -11.25 1.74
C ARG A 48 -3.72 -10.43 1.63
N GLY A 49 -2.92 -10.36 2.69
CA GLY A 49 -1.62 -9.70 2.68
C GLY A 49 -0.72 -10.24 1.56
N GLN A 50 -0.66 -11.57 1.39
CA GLN A 50 0.18 -12.24 0.39
C GLN A 50 -0.51 -12.49 -0.96
N SER A 51 -1.85 -12.44 -1.01
CA SER A 51 -2.58 -12.64 -2.25
C SER A 51 -2.34 -11.49 -3.23
N THR A 52 -2.10 -11.82 -4.49
CA THR A 52 -1.97 -10.84 -5.59
C THR A 52 -3.29 -10.54 -6.30
N THR A 53 -4.35 -11.29 -5.96
CA THR A 53 -5.67 -11.18 -6.59
C THR A 53 -6.68 -10.40 -5.75
N THR A 54 -6.22 -9.59 -4.80
CA THR A 54 -7.04 -8.70 -3.98
C THR A 54 -6.34 -7.38 -3.72
N LEU A 55 -7.10 -6.33 -3.52
CA LEU A 55 -6.59 -4.99 -3.16
C LEU A 55 -6.43 -4.79 -1.65
N LEU A 56 -6.75 -5.79 -0.84
CA LEU A 56 -6.57 -5.75 0.61
C LEU A 56 -5.14 -6.15 1.02
N GLY A 57 -4.61 -5.50 2.06
CA GLY A 57 -3.23 -5.68 2.51
C GLY A 57 -2.19 -5.11 1.52
N LYS A 58 -2.48 -3.95 0.94
CA LYS A 58 -1.72 -3.37 -0.18
C LYS A 58 -1.45 -1.87 -0.04
N LEU A 59 -0.33 -1.45 -0.63
CA LEU A 59 -0.17 -0.11 -1.16
C LEU A 59 -0.43 -0.17 -2.66
N ARG A 60 -1.46 0.51 -3.12
CA ARG A 60 -1.87 0.61 -4.53
C ARG A 60 -1.36 1.90 -5.12
N ARG A 61 -1.11 1.93 -6.43
CA ARG A 61 -0.70 3.13 -7.15
C ARG A 61 -1.45 3.21 -8.47
N ILE A 62 -2.16 4.32 -8.69
CA ILE A 62 -2.95 4.59 -9.89
C ILE A 62 -2.66 5.98 -10.43
N ASN A 63 -2.86 6.17 -11.72
CA ASN A 63 -2.82 7.47 -12.38
C ASN A 63 -4.25 7.97 -12.59
N VAL A 64 -4.60 9.06 -11.94
CA VAL A 64 -5.94 9.66 -11.99
C VAL A 64 -6.06 10.77 -13.04
N ASP A 65 -4.95 11.14 -13.67
CA ASP A 65 -4.97 12.10 -14.76
C ASP A 65 -5.52 11.43 -16.04
N PRO A 66 -6.44 12.06 -16.75
CA PRO A 66 -6.86 11.57 -18.05
C PRO A 66 -5.67 11.59 -19.01
N PRO A 67 -5.52 10.56 -19.88
CA PRO A 67 -4.47 10.58 -20.88
C PRO A 67 -4.64 11.82 -21.78
N PRO A 68 -3.55 12.53 -22.13
CA PRO A 68 -3.62 13.66 -23.04
C PRO A 68 -4.28 13.23 -24.35
N PRO A 69 -5.14 14.07 -24.95
CA PRO A 69 -5.76 13.78 -26.23
C PRO A 69 -4.69 13.46 -27.30
N GLY A 70 -4.81 12.30 -27.93
CA GLY A 70 -3.88 11.88 -28.99
C GLY A 70 -2.59 11.17 -28.52
N CYS A 71 -2.31 11.07 -27.22
CA CYS A 71 -1.33 10.14 -26.69
C CYS A 71 -2.00 8.77 -26.63
N GLY A 72 -1.65 7.86 -27.52
CA GLY A 72 -2.15 6.49 -27.57
C GLY A 72 -1.66 5.64 -26.38
N LEU A 73 -1.85 6.14 -25.16
CA LEU A 73 -1.76 5.30 -23.98
C LEU A 73 -2.89 4.26 -24.08
N PRO A 74 -2.60 3.01 -23.78
CA PRO A 74 -3.65 2.00 -23.76
C PRO A 74 -4.80 2.50 -22.88
N PRO A 75 -6.04 2.21 -23.25
CA PRO A 75 -7.18 2.51 -22.38
C PRO A 75 -6.86 1.94 -21.00
N ALA A 76 -7.29 2.66 -19.96
CA ALA A 76 -7.20 2.16 -18.61
C ALA A 76 -7.62 0.69 -18.62
N LYS A 77 -6.72 -0.20 -18.27
CA LYS A 77 -7.04 -1.62 -18.22
C LYS A 77 -8.13 -1.77 -17.18
N GLY A 78 -9.20 -2.47 -17.57
CA GLY A 78 -10.32 -2.69 -16.70
C GLY A 78 -9.89 -3.35 -15.39
N PRO A 79 -10.70 -3.26 -14.35
CA PRO A 79 -10.38 -3.77 -13.02
C PRO A 79 -10.08 -5.28 -13.10
N ASP A 80 -8.87 -5.65 -12.75
CA ASP A 80 -8.44 -7.03 -12.70
C ASP A 80 -8.88 -7.73 -11.38
N CYS A 81 -9.33 -6.94 -10.42
CA CYS A 81 -9.56 -7.38 -9.06
C CYS A 81 -10.97 -7.14 -8.54
N ASN A 82 -12.00 -7.71 -9.15
CA ASN A 82 -13.39 -7.63 -8.66
C ASN A 82 -13.80 -6.21 -8.15
N ILE A 83 -13.34 -5.18 -8.86
CA ILE A 83 -13.65 -3.79 -8.53
C ILE A 83 -14.97 -3.47 -9.22
N SER A 84 -15.98 -3.12 -8.46
CA SER A 84 -17.20 -2.52 -9.01
C SER A 84 -16.93 -1.04 -9.29
N GLY A 85 -17.08 -0.63 -10.53
CA GLY A 85 -16.88 0.76 -10.97
C GLY A 85 -16.03 0.85 -12.22
N GLY A 86 -16.34 1.80 -13.08
CA GLY A 86 -15.59 2.04 -14.32
C GLY A 86 -14.18 2.54 -14.02
N ALA A 87 -13.22 2.10 -14.81
CA ALA A 87 -11.83 2.52 -14.68
C ALA A 87 -11.67 3.97 -15.11
N ASN A 88 -11.83 4.90 -14.17
CA ASN A 88 -11.54 6.32 -14.36
C ASN A 88 -10.09 6.65 -14.00
N TYR A 89 -9.19 5.69 -14.17
CA TYR A 89 -7.75 5.81 -13.91
C TYR A 89 -6.97 4.92 -14.89
N SER A 90 -5.68 5.09 -14.92
CA SER A 90 -4.77 4.19 -15.64
C SER A 90 -3.71 3.64 -14.69
N ILE A 91 -3.05 2.55 -15.13
CA ILE A 91 -2.00 1.91 -14.33
C ILE A 91 -0.66 2.57 -14.66
N PRO A 92 0.05 3.12 -13.64
CA PRO A 92 1.37 3.71 -13.85
C PRO A 92 2.40 2.66 -14.30
N PRO A 93 3.37 3.06 -15.11
CA PRO A 93 4.52 2.20 -15.39
C PRO A 93 5.26 1.86 -14.09
N GLY A 94 5.74 0.62 -13.98
CA GLY A 94 6.47 0.14 -12.80
C GLY A 94 5.59 -0.38 -11.67
N ASN A 95 4.27 -0.51 -11.84
CA ASN A 95 3.46 -1.37 -10.99
C ASN A 95 3.81 -2.85 -11.26
N ALA A 96 3.59 -3.71 -10.25
CA ALA A 96 4.11 -5.09 -10.28
C ALA A 96 3.49 -5.99 -11.35
N PHE A 97 2.19 -5.87 -11.54
CA PHE A 97 1.38 -6.79 -12.34
C PHE A 97 0.71 -6.08 -13.50
N ASN A 98 1.40 -5.09 -14.10
CA ASN A 98 0.86 -4.30 -15.22
C ASN A 98 0.82 -5.14 -16.52
N ASP A 99 0.10 -6.26 -16.48
CA ASP A 99 -0.07 -7.22 -17.58
C ASP A 99 -1.52 -7.27 -18.11
N GLY A 100 -2.45 -6.56 -17.48
CA GLY A 100 -3.85 -6.41 -17.86
C GLY A 100 -4.77 -7.48 -17.31
N ALA A 101 -6.04 -7.36 -17.65
CA ALA A 101 -7.10 -8.21 -17.12
C ALA A 101 -6.80 -9.70 -17.32
N GLY A 102 -6.87 -10.48 -16.23
CA GLY A 102 -6.56 -11.91 -16.21
C GLY A 102 -5.08 -12.26 -16.07
N GLY A 103 -4.25 -11.27 -15.72
CA GLY A 103 -2.83 -11.46 -15.47
C GLY A 103 -2.49 -12.12 -14.12
N ALA A 104 -1.22 -11.99 -13.72
CA ALA A 104 -0.70 -12.65 -12.52
C ALA A 104 -1.16 -12.00 -11.20
N GLY A 105 -1.82 -10.86 -11.24
CA GLY A 105 -2.32 -10.12 -10.07
C GLY A 105 -2.94 -8.80 -10.46
N CYS A 106 -3.45 -8.09 -9.46
CA CYS A 106 -4.06 -6.78 -9.64
C CYS A 106 -3.04 -5.75 -10.13
N ASP A 107 -3.29 -5.14 -11.26
CA ASP A 107 -2.43 -4.12 -11.88
C ASP A 107 -2.17 -2.91 -10.96
N GLU A 108 -3.09 -2.63 -10.05
CA GLU A 108 -3.02 -1.52 -9.10
C GLU A 108 -1.97 -1.70 -8.00
N ILE A 109 -1.52 -2.93 -7.77
CA ILE A 109 -0.60 -3.24 -6.66
C ILE A 109 0.78 -2.62 -6.92
N PHE A 110 1.22 -1.78 -5.97
CA PHE A 110 2.58 -1.29 -5.90
C PHE A 110 3.40 -2.09 -4.86
N ALA A 111 2.86 -2.27 -3.64
CA ALA A 111 3.43 -3.13 -2.63
C ALA A 111 2.35 -3.98 -1.96
N LEU A 112 2.74 -5.15 -1.44
CA LEU A 112 1.86 -6.11 -0.76
C LEU A 112 2.45 -6.51 0.59
N GLY A 113 1.69 -7.26 1.37
CA GLY A 113 2.16 -7.77 2.66
C GLY A 113 2.14 -6.73 3.76
N VAL A 114 1.11 -5.87 3.80
CA VAL A 114 0.82 -4.98 4.92
C VAL A 114 -0.44 -5.44 5.66
N ARG A 115 -0.46 -5.21 6.97
CA ARG A 115 -1.57 -5.62 7.84
C ARG A 115 -2.62 -4.52 7.98
N ASN A 116 -2.22 -3.38 8.49
CA ASN A 116 -3.07 -2.22 8.67
C ASN A 116 -2.23 -0.94 8.57
N PRO A 117 -1.79 -0.59 7.35
CA PRO A 117 -0.95 0.56 7.08
C PRO A 117 -1.75 1.84 7.33
N TRP A 118 -1.75 2.25 8.62
CA TRP A 118 -2.60 3.34 9.09
C TRP A 118 -2.29 4.65 8.40
N ARG A 119 -0.98 4.96 8.27
CA ARG A 119 -0.48 6.09 7.48
C ARG A 119 0.85 5.78 6.83
N PHE A 120 1.06 6.45 5.71
CA PHE A 120 2.34 6.49 5.05
C PHE A 120 2.68 7.92 4.62
N THR A 121 3.90 8.18 4.24
CA THR A 121 4.32 9.50 3.76
C THR A 121 5.45 9.38 2.76
N PHE A 122 5.50 10.34 1.83
CA PHE A 122 6.68 10.55 1.00
C PHE A 122 7.63 11.54 1.68
N ASP A 123 8.91 11.19 1.75
CA ASP A 123 9.95 12.16 2.09
C ASP A 123 10.08 13.16 0.95
N ARG A 124 9.78 14.41 1.22
CA ARG A 124 9.75 15.50 0.21
C ARG A 124 11.10 15.74 -0.46
N ALA A 125 12.21 15.40 0.19
CA ALA A 125 13.55 15.64 -0.34
C ALA A 125 14.03 14.50 -1.25
N THR A 126 13.61 13.27 -0.97
CA THR A 126 14.13 12.09 -1.65
C THR A 126 13.10 11.35 -2.48
N GLY A 127 11.81 11.47 -2.15
CA GLY A 127 10.75 10.67 -2.73
C GLY A 127 10.61 9.27 -2.11
N ALA A 128 11.37 8.96 -1.07
CA ALA A 128 11.24 7.70 -0.34
C ALA A 128 9.88 7.58 0.35
N ILE A 129 9.37 6.35 0.47
CA ILE A 129 8.10 6.06 1.14
C ILE A 129 8.38 5.48 2.53
N TRP A 130 7.71 6.02 3.52
CA TRP A 130 7.72 5.55 4.89
C TRP A 130 6.31 5.12 5.27
N ILE A 131 6.15 3.87 5.70
CA ILE A 131 4.84 3.28 5.99
C ILE A 131 4.83 2.85 7.46
N ALA A 132 3.81 3.30 8.21
CA ALA A 132 3.55 2.85 9.56
C ALA A 132 2.46 1.77 9.50
N ASP A 133 2.85 0.54 9.75
CA ASP A 133 1.98 -0.63 9.66
C ASP A 133 1.71 -1.20 11.06
N VAL A 134 0.44 -1.24 11.46
CA VAL A 134 0.03 -1.70 12.79
C VAL A 134 0.12 -3.21 12.87
N GLY A 135 0.92 -3.68 13.80
CA GLY A 135 1.17 -5.10 14.03
C GLY A 135 0.01 -5.86 14.67
N GLN A 136 0.20 -7.16 14.86
CA GLN A 136 -0.85 -8.06 15.36
C GLN A 136 -0.82 -8.20 16.88
N ASN A 137 0.25 -8.76 17.41
CA ASN A 137 0.34 -9.13 18.82
C ASN A 137 1.64 -8.70 19.49
N MET A 138 2.72 -8.55 18.75
CA MET A 138 4.06 -8.44 19.29
C MET A 138 4.80 -7.19 18.86
N TYR A 139 4.68 -6.79 17.60
CA TYR A 139 5.51 -5.74 17.02
C TYR A 139 4.74 -4.77 16.16
N GLU A 140 5.05 -3.49 16.31
CA GLU A 140 4.73 -2.43 15.37
C GLU A 140 5.87 -2.27 14.36
N GLU A 141 5.55 -1.82 13.14
CA GLU A 141 6.51 -1.75 12.04
C GLU A 141 6.58 -0.38 11.39
N ILE A 142 7.82 0.01 11.05
CA ILE A 142 8.09 1.10 10.12
C ILE A 142 8.78 0.51 8.90
N ASN A 143 8.12 0.57 7.78
CA ASN A 143 8.64 0.12 6.50
C ASN A 143 9.17 1.28 5.67
N TYR A 144 10.21 1.02 4.88
CA TYR A 144 10.86 1.99 4.03
C TYR A 144 11.03 1.47 2.61
N LEU A 145 10.57 2.24 1.64
CA LEU A 145 10.80 1.97 0.23
C LEU A 145 11.71 3.05 -0.35
N SER A 146 12.77 2.63 -1.02
CA SER A 146 13.73 3.55 -1.64
C SER A 146 13.08 4.43 -2.71
N PRO A 147 13.58 5.64 -2.97
CA PRO A 147 13.13 6.46 -4.07
C PRO A 147 13.22 5.70 -5.40
N GLY A 148 12.16 5.77 -6.21
CA GLY A 148 12.13 5.11 -7.51
C GLY A 148 12.02 3.58 -7.48
N SER A 149 11.66 2.99 -6.34
CA SER A 149 11.38 1.55 -6.24
C SER A 149 10.37 1.11 -7.30
N SER A 150 10.63 -0.03 -7.90
CA SER A 150 9.66 -0.75 -8.74
C SER A 150 8.59 -1.41 -7.88
N GLY A 151 7.40 -1.63 -8.43
CA GLY A 151 6.34 -2.37 -7.77
C GLY A 151 6.69 -3.85 -7.51
N GLY A 152 5.83 -4.52 -6.74
CA GLY A 152 5.98 -5.94 -6.38
C GLY A 152 6.72 -6.18 -5.06
N ILE A 153 6.99 -5.13 -4.31
CA ILE A 153 7.65 -5.24 -3.01
C ILE A 153 6.70 -5.92 -2.02
N ASN A 154 7.18 -7.01 -1.40
CA ASN A 154 6.47 -7.69 -0.32
C ASN A 154 7.03 -7.19 1.02
N LEU A 155 6.16 -6.68 1.91
CA LEU A 155 6.52 -6.15 3.22
C LEU A 155 6.33 -7.19 4.36
N GLY A 156 5.90 -8.41 4.01
CA GLY A 156 6.02 -9.58 4.89
C GLY A 156 4.75 -10.08 5.54
N TRP A 157 3.76 -9.25 5.82
CA TRP A 157 2.51 -9.70 6.44
C TRP A 157 1.74 -10.66 5.52
N ARG A 158 1.22 -11.78 5.96
CA ARG A 158 1.18 -12.34 7.34
C ARG A 158 2.30 -13.37 7.61
N CYS A 159 3.26 -13.51 6.72
CA CYS A 159 4.38 -14.44 6.93
C CYS A 159 5.23 -14.03 8.14
N PHE A 160 5.36 -12.74 8.32
CA PHE A 160 6.13 -12.14 9.40
C PHE A 160 5.30 -11.07 10.11
N GLU A 161 5.58 -10.88 11.40
CA GLU A 161 5.21 -9.72 12.19
C GLU A 161 6.51 -9.07 12.67
N GLY A 162 6.81 -7.89 12.18
CA GLY A 162 8.15 -7.33 12.30
C GLY A 162 9.17 -8.18 11.51
N THR A 163 10.18 -8.65 12.20
CA THR A 163 11.19 -9.57 11.67
C THR A 163 10.95 -11.02 12.07
N GLU A 164 9.94 -11.28 12.90
CA GLU A 164 9.68 -12.60 13.44
C GLU A 164 8.66 -13.38 12.59
N PRO A 165 8.88 -14.66 12.36
CA PRO A 165 7.93 -15.52 11.67
C PRO A 165 6.58 -15.55 12.40
N TYR A 166 5.49 -15.30 11.66
CA TYR A 166 4.14 -15.35 12.21
C TYR A 166 3.33 -16.53 11.65
N ASN A 167 3.19 -16.65 10.34
CA ASN A 167 2.47 -17.73 9.69
C ASN A 167 3.21 -18.19 8.43
N SER A 168 3.59 -19.47 8.38
CA SER A 168 4.41 -19.99 7.28
C SER A 168 3.61 -20.40 6.03
N SER A 169 2.28 -20.32 6.05
CA SER A 169 1.46 -20.72 4.91
C SER A 169 1.55 -19.70 3.78
N ASN A 170 1.81 -20.15 2.55
CA ASN A 170 1.92 -19.34 1.33
C ASN A 170 3.04 -18.29 1.36
N CYS A 171 4.09 -18.52 2.13
CA CYS A 171 5.21 -17.61 2.35
C CYS A 171 6.38 -17.87 1.39
N ASN A 172 6.11 -17.93 0.10
CA ASN A 172 7.11 -18.29 -0.92
C ASN A 172 7.81 -17.08 -1.56
N ARG A 173 7.43 -15.87 -1.17
CA ARG A 173 7.97 -14.64 -1.74
C ARG A 173 9.08 -14.08 -0.86
N VAL A 174 10.14 -13.58 -1.49
CA VAL A 174 11.12 -12.75 -0.80
C VAL A 174 10.41 -11.51 -0.24
N TYR A 175 10.70 -11.15 0.98
CA TYR A 175 10.14 -9.95 1.61
C TYR A 175 11.24 -8.95 1.98
N LEU A 176 10.86 -7.69 2.01
CA LEU A 176 11.68 -6.59 2.51
C LEU A 176 11.34 -6.38 3.98
N PRO A 177 12.27 -6.64 4.91
CA PRO A 177 11.98 -6.44 6.33
C PRO A 177 11.81 -4.95 6.67
N PRO A 178 11.04 -4.64 7.73
CA PRO A 178 10.90 -3.27 8.20
C PRO A 178 12.25 -2.69 8.64
N VAL A 179 12.42 -1.38 8.48
CA VAL A 179 13.64 -0.68 8.93
C VAL A 179 13.65 -0.43 10.43
N HIS A 180 12.49 -0.50 11.05
CA HIS A 180 12.35 -0.37 12.51
C HIS A 180 11.14 -1.14 13.00
N THR A 181 11.30 -1.82 14.14
CA THR A 181 10.22 -2.46 14.88
C THR A 181 10.30 -2.08 16.35
N TYR A 182 9.17 -2.06 17.04
CA TYR A 182 9.14 -1.97 18.49
C TYR A 182 8.08 -2.88 19.07
N SER A 183 8.39 -3.43 20.25
CA SER A 183 7.55 -4.43 20.89
C SER A 183 6.38 -3.79 21.65
N HIS A 184 5.20 -4.40 21.56
CA HIS A 184 4.04 -4.06 22.37
C HIS A 184 4.34 -4.16 23.88
N ALA A 185 5.24 -5.04 24.30
CA ALA A 185 5.60 -5.23 25.70
C ALA A 185 6.35 -4.04 26.32
N THR A 186 7.01 -3.21 25.50
CA THR A 186 7.94 -2.19 26.01
C THR A 186 7.65 -0.77 25.52
N SER A 187 7.03 -0.59 24.37
CA SER A 187 7.05 0.72 23.70
C SER A 187 5.71 1.20 23.15
N GLY A 188 4.63 0.50 23.41
CA GLY A 188 3.30 0.85 22.89
C GLY A 188 2.75 -0.20 21.94
N CYS A 189 1.47 -0.09 21.63
CA CYS A 189 0.71 -1.14 20.97
C CYS A 189 0.01 -0.67 19.67
N SER A 190 0.41 0.45 19.09
CA SER A 190 -0.07 0.88 17.78
C SER A 190 0.80 1.99 17.22
N VAL A 191 1.24 1.83 15.98
CA VAL A 191 1.88 2.88 15.19
C VAL A 191 0.83 3.55 14.31
N THR A 192 0.68 4.87 14.43
CA THR A 192 -0.34 5.60 13.69
C THR A 192 0.22 6.54 12.62
N GLY A 193 1.53 6.49 12.39
CA GLY A 193 2.18 7.26 11.34
C GLY A 193 3.23 8.23 11.83
N GLY A 194 3.70 9.03 10.92
CA GLY A 194 4.74 10.01 11.13
C GLY A 194 5.11 10.73 9.84
N ARG A 195 6.07 11.63 9.92
CA ARG A 195 6.61 12.33 8.77
C ARG A 195 8.10 12.51 8.91
N VAL A 196 8.81 12.48 7.79
CA VAL A 196 10.23 12.81 7.77
C VAL A 196 10.39 14.32 8.04
N TYR A 197 11.13 14.64 9.08
CA TYR A 197 11.44 16.02 9.42
C TYR A 197 12.54 16.56 8.50
N ARG A 198 12.26 17.68 7.85
CA ARG A 198 13.21 18.41 6.97
C ARG A 198 13.31 19.88 7.35
N GLY A 199 12.94 20.22 8.58
CA GLY A 199 13.00 21.60 9.09
C GLY A 199 14.38 21.94 9.63
N LEU A 200 14.72 23.23 9.61
CA LEU A 200 16.01 23.73 10.11
C LEU A 200 16.02 24.07 11.61
N ARG A 201 14.83 24.12 12.25
CA ARG A 201 14.70 24.55 13.65
C ARG A 201 15.15 23.48 14.67
N SER A 202 15.19 22.23 14.27
CA SER A 202 15.60 21.12 15.12
C SER A 202 16.54 20.19 14.34
N PRO A 203 17.78 20.62 14.09
CA PRO A 203 18.72 19.87 13.24
C PRO A 203 19.07 18.48 13.78
N HIS A 204 18.89 18.25 15.09
CA HIS A 204 19.09 16.95 15.71
C HIS A 204 17.99 15.90 15.38
N LEU A 205 16.93 16.31 14.69
CA LEU A 205 15.86 15.42 14.20
C LEU A 205 16.00 15.09 12.70
N GLN A 206 17.11 15.48 12.09
CA GLN A 206 17.38 15.18 10.68
C GLN A 206 18.08 13.83 10.51
#